data_471c83a0c1ef9038dc2898200fab0001
#
_entry.id   471c83a0c1ef9038dc2898200fab0001
#
_cell.length_a   1.000
_cell.length_b   1.000
_cell.length_c   1.000
_cell.angle_alpha   90.00
_cell.angle_beta   90.00
_cell.angle_gamma   90.00
#
_symmetry.space_group_name_H-M   'P 1'
#
loop_
_entity.id
_entity.type
_entity.pdbx_description
1 polymer ?
#
loop_
_entity_poly.entity_id
_entity_poly.type
_entity_poly.pdbx_seq_one_letter_code
_entity_poly.pdbx_strand_id
1 'polypeptide(L)'
;QEQGIICEHIGLMQQALGLGGGIQSVGSGRHLLGMEPHIYPGLGFQFVVPPGKPLRANPVGIPNVWEGPTPPFVPSMREAVTNLVASKFGATGTYGKPSEQPWGNPNVAQQVPRHSERAIEATIAFADYVLGTYGRFPAHADACKSIVACQTHHLDEEFYATFYPDSTLPDAHREHMHVWHSH
;
A
#
# COMPACT_ATOMS: atom_id res chain seq x y z
N GLN A 1 1.47 10.32 2.87
CA GLN A 1 1.37 11.59 3.60
C GLN A 1 2.09 12.71 2.85
N GLU A 2 3.37 12.56 2.46
CA GLU A 2 4.15 13.59 1.77
C GLU A 2 3.48 14.07 0.47
N GLN A 3 2.99 13.16 -0.36
CA GLN A 3 2.26 13.52 -1.58
C GLN A 3 1.00 14.36 -1.29
N GLY A 4 0.29 14.05 -0.22
CA GLY A 4 -0.89 14.83 0.19
C GLY A 4 -0.52 16.27 0.56
N ILE A 5 0.58 16.46 1.30
CA ILE A 5 1.09 17.78 1.68
C ILE A 5 1.51 18.58 0.44
N ILE A 6 2.22 17.96 -0.50
CA ILE A 6 2.61 18.61 -1.76
C ILE A 6 1.38 19.03 -2.57
N CYS A 7 0.38 18.16 -2.68
CA CYS A 7 -0.86 18.46 -3.38
C CYS A 7 -1.63 19.61 -2.72
N GLU A 8 -1.66 19.66 -1.40
CA GLU A 8 -2.29 20.75 -0.65
C GLU A 8 -1.58 22.08 -0.91
N HIS A 9 -0.25 22.12 -0.85
CA HIS A 9 0.51 23.34 -1.14
C HIS A 9 0.32 23.81 -2.57
N ILE A 10 0.24 22.92 -3.56
CA ILE A 10 -0.08 23.27 -4.94
C ILE A 10 -1.49 23.87 -5.01
N GLY A 11 -2.47 23.28 -4.33
CA GLY A 11 -3.84 23.78 -4.28
C GLY A 11 -3.93 25.19 -3.67
N LEU A 12 -3.24 25.43 -2.56
CA LEU A 12 -3.18 26.75 -1.91
C LEU A 12 -2.52 27.79 -2.83
N MET A 13 -1.44 27.44 -3.53
CA MET A 13 -0.79 28.32 -4.48
C MET A 13 -1.71 28.65 -5.68
N GLN A 14 -2.41 27.68 -6.20
CA GLN A 14 -3.40 27.90 -7.27
C GLN A 14 -4.48 28.89 -6.83
N GLN A 15 -5.02 28.73 -5.62
CA GLN A 15 -6.00 29.68 -5.07
C GLN A 15 -5.41 31.07 -4.92
N ALA A 16 -4.19 31.20 -4.39
CA ALA A 16 -3.52 32.48 -4.22
C ALA A 16 -3.28 33.20 -5.55
N LEU A 17 -3.07 32.45 -6.64
CA LEU A 17 -2.86 32.97 -8.00
C LEU A 17 -4.18 33.15 -8.78
N GLY A 18 -5.33 32.85 -8.21
CA GLY A 18 -6.63 32.90 -8.88
C GLY A 18 -6.79 31.85 -9.98
N LEU A 19 -6.02 30.75 -9.91
CA LEU A 19 -6.06 29.66 -10.89
C LEU A 19 -7.01 28.56 -10.40
N GLY A 20 -7.77 28.00 -11.32
CA GLY A 20 -8.53 26.78 -11.08
C GLY A 20 -7.63 25.55 -11.16
N GLY A 21 -7.88 24.55 -10.32
CA GLY A 21 -7.18 23.29 -10.36
C GLY A 21 -7.82 22.25 -9.46
N GLY A 22 -7.58 20.99 -9.76
CA GLY A 22 -8.05 19.86 -8.96
C GLY A 22 -7.07 18.71 -9.00
N ILE A 23 -6.94 18.00 -7.89
CA ILE A 23 -6.15 16.78 -7.80
C ILE A 23 -6.93 15.67 -8.50
N GLN A 24 -6.35 15.10 -9.55
CA GLN A 24 -6.94 13.98 -10.25
C GLN A 24 -6.07 12.73 -10.06
N SER A 25 -6.68 11.65 -9.60
CA SER A 25 -6.03 10.34 -9.44
C SER A 25 -6.16 9.50 -10.73
N VAL A 26 -5.79 10.08 -11.87
CA VAL A 26 -5.94 9.44 -13.19
C VAL A 26 -4.70 8.67 -13.67
N GLY A 27 -3.57 8.80 -12.98
CA GLY A 27 -2.34 8.11 -13.34
C GLY A 27 -2.37 6.64 -12.95
N SER A 28 -2.21 5.72 -13.91
CA SER A 28 -1.92 4.33 -13.56
C SER A 28 -0.48 4.24 -13.09
N GLY A 29 -0.28 3.97 -11.80
CA GLY A 29 1.05 3.72 -11.22
C GLY A 29 1.82 2.62 -11.97
N ARG A 30 1.12 1.71 -12.64
CA ARG A 30 1.72 0.64 -13.45
C ARG A 30 2.48 1.17 -14.66
N HIS A 31 1.94 2.18 -15.36
CA HIS A 31 2.63 2.81 -16.49
C HIS A 31 3.89 3.54 -16.00
N LEU A 32 3.76 4.34 -14.91
CA LEU A 32 4.90 5.03 -14.33
C LEU A 32 6.01 4.05 -13.90
N LEU A 33 5.64 2.91 -13.34
CA LEU A 33 6.60 1.90 -12.91
C LEU A 33 7.16 1.05 -14.07
N GLY A 34 6.55 1.09 -15.26
CA GLY A 34 7.05 0.41 -16.46
C GLY A 34 6.46 -0.98 -16.72
N MET A 35 5.22 -1.25 -16.29
CA MET A 35 4.57 -2.51 -16.57
C MET A 35 4.35 -2.78 -18.07
N GLU A 36 4.19 -1.73 -18.85
CA GLU A 36 3.95 -1.79 -20.30
C GLU A 36 5.02 -0.96 -21.03
N PRO A 37 6.28 -1.43 -21.04
CA PRO A 37 7.42 -0.64 -21.51
C PRO A 37 7.37 -0.32 -23.01
N HIS A 38 6.58 -1.04 -23.78
CA HIS A 38 6.33 -0.76 -25.21
C HIS A 38 5.41 0.45 -25.42
N ILE A 39 4.62 0.83 -24.42
CA ILE A 39 3.76 2.01 -24.44
C ILE A 39 4.45 3.18 -23.77
N TYR A 40 5.01 2.91 -22.58
CA TYR A 40 5.70 3.89 -21.76
C TYR A 40 6.85 3.23 -20.99
N PRO A 41 8.10 3.68 -21.17
CA PRO A 41 9.26 3.00 -20.60
C PRO A 41 9.24 2.92 -19.06
N GLY A 42 8.65 3.91 -18.40
CA GLY A 42 8.53 3.94 -16.95
C GLY A 42 9.88 3.84 -16.22
N LEU A 43 9.81 3.38 -14.97
CA LEU A 43 10.98 3.26 -14.08
C LEU A 43 11.67 1.89 -14.16
N GLY A 44 11.17 0.95 -14.98
CA GLY A 44 11.79 -0.36 -15.17
C GLY A 44 11.55 -1.36 -14.04
N PHE A 45 10.45 -1.21 -13.30
CA PHE A 45 10.09 -2.19 -12.27
C PHE A 45 9.75 -3.54 -12.89
N GLN A 46 10.18 -4.59 -12.21
CA GLN A 46 9.73 -5.95 -12.44
C GLN A 46 8.38 -6.18 -11.75
N PHE A 47 7.50 -6.93 -12.41
CA PHE A 47 6.16 -7.23 -11.89
C PHE A 47 5.93 -8.72 -11.73
N VAL A 48 5.29 -9.09 -10.63
CA VAL A 48 4.64 -10.40 -10.47
C VAL A 48 3.18 -10.26 -10.90
N VAL A 49 2.78 -11.00 -11.92
CA VAL A 49 1.42 -10.99 -12.46
C VAL A 49 0.78 -12.34 -12.20
N PRO A 50 -0.23 -12.44 -11.33
CA PRO A 50 -0.96 -13.68 -11.10
C PRO A 50 -1.63 -14.17 -12.40
N PRO A 51 -1.61 -15.47 -12.69
CA PRO A 51 -2.22 -16.02 -13.89
C PRO A 51 -3.68 -15.58 -14.07
N GLY A 52 -4.02 -15.10 -15.26
CA GLY A 52 -5.37 -14.65 -15.61
C GLY A 52 -5.85 -13.36 -14.90
N LYS A 53 -4.97 -12.66 -14.18
CA LYS A 53 -5.33 -11.45 -13.40
C LYS A 53 -4.35 -10.30 -13.62
N PRO A 54 -4.20 -9.77 -14.85
CA PRO A 54 -3.23 -8.72 -15.16
C PRO A 54 -3.44 -7.43 -14.36
N LEU A 55 -4.68 -7.13 -13.96
CA LEU A 55 -4.99 -5.97 -13.13
C LEU A 55 -4.47 -6.08 -11.68
N ARG A 56 -4.03 -7.27 -11.27
CA ARG A 56 -3.43 -7.52 -9.95
C ARG A 56 -1.91 -7.62 -10.01
N ALA A 57 -1.30 -7.08 -11.05
CA ALA A 57 0.15 -6.99 -11.16
C ALA A 57 0.74 -6.28 -9.93
N ASN A 58 1.83 -6.83 -9.43
CA ASN A 58 2.51 -6.34 -8.23
C ASN A 58 3.94 -5.94 -8.59
N PRO A 59 4.32 -4.65 -8.48
CA PRO A 59 5.70 -4.23 -8.65
C PRO A 59 6.53 -4.79 -7.50
N VAL A 60 7.61 -5.47 -7.81
CA VAL A 60 8.45 -6.14 -6.79
C VAL A 60 9.83 -5.52 -6.66
N GLY A 61 10.26 -4.71 -7.62
CA GLY A 61 11.52 -4.00 -7.56
C GLY A 61 12.18 -3.82 -8.92
N ILE A 62 13.33 -3.19 -8.91
CA ILE A 62 14.22 -3.03 -10.06
C ILE A 62 15.46 -3.89 -9.78
N PRO A 63 15.69 -4.97 -10.53
CA PRO A 63 16.81 -5.88 -10.28
C PRO A 63 18.14 -5.14 -10.16
N ASN A 64 18.94 -5.48 -9.16
CA ASN A 64 20.25 -4.89 -8.86
C ASN A 64 20.25 -3.38 -8.53
N VAL A 65 19.08 -2.73 -8.41
CA VAL A 65 18.95 -1.33 -8.01
C VAL A 65 18.18 -1.21 -6.71
N TRP A 66 16.98 -1.75 -6.69
CA TRP A 66 16.15 -1.82 -5.51
C TRP A 66 15.23 -3.04 -5.61
N GLU A 67 15.33 -3.93 -4.69
CA GLU A 67 14.57 -5.18 -4.66
C GLU A 67 13.66 -5.23 -3.45
N GLY A 68 12.40 -5.59 -3.67
CA GLY A 68 11.43 -5.73 -2.60
C GLY A 68 11.82 -6.87 -1.64
N PRO A 69 11.62 -6.71 -0.33
CA PRO A 69 12.00 -7.70 0.67
C PRO A 69 11.01 -8.88 0.75
N THR A 70 10.50 -9.32 -0.40
CA THR A 70 9.51 -10.41 -0.53
C THR A 70 9.82 -11.25 -1.77
N PRO A 71 9.24 -12.44 -1.93
CA PRO A 71 9.39 -13.20 -3.17
C PRO A 71 9.03 -12.37 -4.41
N PRO A 72 9.79 -12.47 -5.52
CA PRO A 72 10.79 -13.50 -5.82
C PRO A 72 12.22 -13.21 -5.33
N PHE A 73 12.52 -12.03 -4.79
CA PHE A 73 13.88 -11.68 -4.38
C PHE A 73 14.30 -12.32 -3.05
N VAL A 74 13.33 -12.69 -2.24
CA VAL A 74 13.53 -13.47 -1.02
C VAL A 74 12.85 -14.82 -1.21
N PRO A 75 13.48 -15.95 -0.83
CA PRO A 75 12.99 -17.29 -1.14
C PRO A 75 11.60 -17.63 -0.58
N SER A 76 11.24 -17.07 0.58
CA SER A 76 9.97 -17.36 1.25
C SER A 76 9.48 -16.19 2.09
N MET A 77 8.19 -16.20 2.44
CA MET A 77 7.63 -15.20 3.37
C MET A 77 8.19 -15.36 4.78
N ARG A 78 8.55 -16.58 5.20
CA ARG A 78 9.26 -16.79 6.47
C ARG A 78 10.57 -16.02 6.51
N GLU A 79 11.38 -16.13 5.48
CA GLU A 79 12.64 -15.41 5.39
C GLU A 79 12.41 -13.89 5.30
N ALA A 80 11.43 -13.45 4.53
CA ALA A 80 11.06 -12.04 4.43
C ALA A 80 10.71 -11.44 5.80
N VAL A 81 9.87 -12.12 6.59
CA VAL A 81 9.49 -11.68 7.94
C VAL A 81 10.68 -11.74 8.90
N THR A 82 11.50 -12.79 8.83
CA THR A 82 12.69 -12.94 9.65
C THR A 82 13.69 -11.80 9.37
N ASN A 83 13.92 -11.48 8.11
CA ASN A 83 14.78 -10.38 7.69
C ASN A 83 14.24 -9.02 8.16
N LEU A 84 12.92 -8.82 8.11
CA LEU A 84 12.27 -7.60 8.63
C LEU A 84 12.48 -7.47 10.15
N VAL A 85 12.33 -8.56 10.90
CA VAL A 85 12.58 -8.57 12.35
C VAL A 85 14.06 -8.30 12.64
N ALA A 86 14.96 -8.93 11.89
CA ALA A 86 16.40 -8.74 12.02
C ALA A 86 16.83 -7.31 11.66
N SER A 87 16.23 -6.67 10.67
CA SER A 87 16.49 -5.27 10.32
C SER A 87 16.12 -4.28 11.41
N LYS A 88 15.18 -4.67 12.28
CA LYS A 88 14.79 -3.87 13.46
C LYS A 88 15.64 -4.19 14.68
N PHE A 89 15.76 -5.46 15.02
CA PHE A 89 16.23 -5.91 16.33
C PHE A 89 17.51 -6.77 16.28
N GLY A 90 18.00 -7.09 15.09
CA GLY A 90 19.27 -7.79 14.91
C GLY A 90 20.47 -6.93 15.31
N ALA A 91 21.66 -7.53 15.39
CA ALA A 91 22.89 -6.83 15.83
C ALA A 91 23.21 -5.58 14.98
N THR A 92 22.82 -5.58 13.70
CA THR A 92 22.98 -4.44 12.78
C THR A 92 21.67 -3.66 12.57
N GLY A 93 20.59 -4.06 13.25
CA GLY A 93 19.27 -3.47 13.08
C GLY A 93 19.11 -2.14 13.78
N THR A 94 18.05 -1.42 13.42
CA THR A 94 17.76 -0.07 13.94
C THR A 94 17.78 -0.01 15.47
N TYR A 95 17.25 -1.00 16.17
CA TYR A 95 17.23 -1.07 17.63
C TYR A 95 18.31 -1.98 18.22
N GLY A 96 19.18 -2.53 17.37
CA GLY A 96 20.29 -3.41 17.78
C GLY A 96 21.56 -2.68 18.17
N LYS A 97 21.71 -1.41 17.75
CA LYS A 97 22.90 -0.59 17.97
C LYS A 97 22.57 0.65 18.81
N PRO A 98 22.58 0.57 20.14
CA PRO A 98 22.22 1.69 21.00
C PRO A 98 23.05 2.96 20.79
N SER A 99 24.32 2.80 20.39
CA SER A 99 25.25 3.92 20.19
C SER A 99 24.99 4.74 18.91
N GLU A 100 24.24 4.20 17.97
CA GLU A 100 23.96 4.85 16.67
C GLU A 100 22.53 5.41 16.60
N GLN A 101 21.84 5.48 17.73
CA GLN A 101 20.45 5.94 17.77
C GLN A 101 20.36 7.47 17.74
N PRO A 102 19.37 8.03 17.01
CA PRO A 102 19.17 9.48 16.94
C PRO A 102 18.59 10.08 18.25
N TRP A 103 18.24 9.24 19.20
CA TRP A 103 17.67 9.68 20.49
C TRP A 103 18.77 10.07 21.46
N GLY A 104 18.59 11.16 22.17
CA GLY A 104 19.56 11.64 23.17
C GLY A 104 19.80 10.67 24.34
N ASN A 105 18.90 9.71 24.55
CA ASN A 105 19.06 8.65 25.55
C ASN A 105 19.31 7.29 24.85
N PRO A 106 20.50 6.69 24.97
CA PRO A 106 20.84 5.41 24.35
C PRO A 106 20.01 4.23 24.85
N ASN A 107 19.37 4.36 26.03
CA ASN A 107 18.54 3.30 26.59
C ASN A 107 17.12 3.22 25.95
N VAL A 108 16.71 4.20 25.16
CA VAL A 108 15.39 4.20 24.51
C VAL A 108 15.22 2.98 23.60
N ALA A 109 16.26 2.61 22.87
CA ALA A 109 16.22 1.43 21.99
C ALA A 109 15.95 0.12 22.76
N GLN A 110 16.41 0.02 24.01
CA GLN A 110 16.18 -1.16 24.85
C GLN A 110 14.75 -1.22 25.40
N GLN A 111 14.04 -0.10 25.44
CA GLN A 111 12.65 -0.01 25.90
C GLN A 111 11.65 -0.35 24.81
N VAL A 112 12.09 -0.43 23.54
CA VAL A 112 11.21 -0.82 22.41
C VAL A 112 10.85 -2.29 22.56
N PRO A 113 9.55 -2.64 22.71
CA PRO A 113 9.14 -4.03 22.86
C PRO A 113 9.53 -4.85 21.64
N ARG A 114 10.17 -6.00 21.87
CA ARG A 114 10.47 -6.97 20.81
C ARG A 114 9.20 -7.76 20.45
N HIS A 115 9.12 -8.17 19.20
CA HIS A 115 8.04 -9.06 18.78
C HIS A 115 8.21 -10.43 19.44
N SER A 116 7.12 -10.98 19.96
CA SER A 116 7.11 -12.35 20.48
C SER A 116 7.23 -13.36 19.33
N GLU A 117 7.77 -14.54 19.61
CA GLU A 117 7.81 -15.64 18.63
C GLU A 117 6.43 -15.96 18.08
N ARG A 118 5.41 -15.95 18.93
CA ARG A 118 4.02 -16.16 18.50
C ARG A 118 3.55 -15.10 17.50
N ALA A 119 3.90 -13.84 17.70
CA ALA A 119 3.55 -12.76 16.77
C ALA A 119 4.29 -12.93 15.45
N ILE A 120 5.55 -13.33 15.48
CA ILE A 120 6.37 -13.59 14.29
C ILE A 120 5.76 -14.75 13.50
N GLU A 121 5.49 -15.89 14.14
CA GLU A 121 4.88 -17.06 13.47
C GLU A 121 3.49 -16.77 12.92
N ALA A 122 2.67 -16.01 13.63
CA ALA A 122 1.36 -15.59 13.13
C ALA A 122 1.48 -14.68 11.89
N THR A 123 2.47 -13.79 11.88
CA THR A 123 2.75 -12.91 10.73
C THR A 123 3.23 -13.73 9.52
N ILE A 124 4.11 -14.72 9.73
CA ILE A 124 4.57 -15.63 8.67
C ILE A 124 3.38 -16.40 8.08
N ALA A 125 2.56 -17.03 8.93
CA ALA A 125 1.41 -17.80 8.48
C ALA A 125 0.42 -16.94 7.68
N PHE A 126 0.17 -15.71 8.10
CA PHE A 126 -0.68 -14.78 7.37
C PHE A 126 -0.06 -14.37 6.02
N ALA A 127 1.23 -14.07 5.99
CA ALA A 127 1.93 -13.68 4.78
C ALA A 127 1.99 -14.84 3.75
N ASP A 128 2.25 -16.07 4.21
CA ASP A 128 2.20 -17.28 3.38
C ASP A 128 0.79 -17.51 2.82
N TYR A 129 -0.24 -17.34 3.65
CA TYR A 129 -1.63 -17.43 3.20
C TYR A 129 -1.93 -16.41 2.09
N VAL A 130 -1.52 -15.16 2.27
CA VAL A 130 -1.74 -14.10 1.27
C VAL A 130 -1.02 -14.44 -0.03
N LEU A 131 0.26 -14.82 0.04
CA LEU A 131 1.03 -15.20 -1.14
C LEU A 131 0.42 -16.41 -1.84
N GLY A 132 0.07 -17.47 -1.11
CA GLY A 132 -0.51 -18.69 -1.65
C GLY A 132 -1.89 -18.47 -2.27
N THR A 133 -2.75 -17.67 -1.63
CA THR A 133 -4.11 -17.41 -2.08
C THR A 133 -4.17 -16.50 -3.30
N TYR A 134 -3.34 -15.45 -3.32
CA TYR A 134 -3.41 -14.41 -4.35
C TYR A 134 -2.31 -14.49 -5.39
N GLY A 135 -1.32 -15.38 -5.22
CA GLY A 135 -0.17 -15.51 -6.10
C GLY A 135 0.78 -14.31 -6.08
N ARG A 136 0.62 -13.42 -5.11
CA ARG A 136 1.47 -12.24 -4.88
C ARG A 136 1.34 -11.78 -3.43
N PHE A 137 2.38 -11.11 -2.94
CA PHE A 137 2.26 -10.33 -1.71
C PHE A 137 2.16 -8.85 -2.12
N PRO A 138 1.06 -8.14 -1.79
CA PRO A 138 0.81 -6.81 -2.32
C PRO A 138 1.85 -5.79 -1.85
N ALA A 139 2.64 -5.26 -2.77
CA ALA A 139 3.53 -4.13 -2.54
C ALA A 139 2.87 -2.81 -2.92
N HIS A 140 1.91 -2.85 -3.85
CA HIS A 140 1.18 -1.70 -4.34
C HIS A 140 -0.30 -2.05 -4.53
N ALA A 141 -1.19 -1.22 -4.01
CA ALA A 141 -2.61 -1.26 -4.27
C ALA A 141 -3.00 0.02 -5.02
N ASP A 142 -3.47 -0.12 -6.26
CA ASP A 142 -4.03 0.98 -7.01
C ASP A 142 -5.37 1.37 -6.38
N ALA A 143 -5.47 2.56 -5.82
CA ALA A 143 -6.66 3.06 -5.15
C ALA A 143 -7.91 3.06 -6.04
N CYS A 144 -7.73 3.22 -7.36
CA CYS A 144 -8.82 3.21 -8.32
C CYS A 144 -9.34 1.79 -8.63
N LYS A 145 -8.61 0.74 -8.24
CA LYS A 145 -8.90 -0.66 -8.58
C LYS A 145 -8.94 -1.60 -7.39
N SER A 146 -8.66 -1.09 -6.20
CA SER A 146 -8.64 -1.86 -4.97
C SER A 146 -9.85 -1.53 -4.11
N ILE A 147 -10.79 -2.43 -4.06
CA ILE A 147 -11.96 -2.34 -3.17
C ILE A 147 -11.53 -2.39 -1.68
N VAL A 148 -10.37 -2.94 -1.39
CA VAL A 148 -9.88 -3.12 -0.01
C VAL A 148 -9.50 -1.80 0.67
N ALA A 149 -9.22 -0.75 -0.09
CA ALA A 149 -8.86 0.57 0.44
C ALA A 149 -10.05 1.53 0.58
N CYS A 150 -11.22 1.16 0.11
CA CYS A 150 -12.42 1.98 0.22
C CYS A 150 -13.09 1.68 1.56
N GLN A 151 -12.98 2.61 2.49
CA GLN A 151 -13.90 2.63 3.62
C GLN A 151 -15.29 2.94 3.07
N THR A 152 -16.25 2.09 3.41
CA THR A 152 -17.63 2.33 3.07
C THR A 152 -18.19 3.31 4.07
N HIS A 153 -18.40 4.55 3.65
CA HIS A 153 -19.00 5.59 4.46
C HIS A 153 -20.53 5.55 4.36
N HIS A 154 -21.19 6.19 5.30
CA HIS A 154 -22.59 6.52 5.14
C HIS A 154 -22.79 7.37 3.88
N LEU A 155 -23.61 6.89 2.95
CA LEU A 155 -23.99 7.59 1.73
C LEU A 155 -25.44 8.02 1.83
N ASP A 156 -25.71 9.23 1.43
CA ASP A 156 -27.07 9.70 1.24
C ASP A 156 -27.58 9.17 -0.12
N GLU A 157 -28.27 8.05 -0.09
CA GLU A 157 -28.78 7.38 -1.28
C GLU A 157 -29.82 8.24 -2.01
N GLU A 158 -30.61 9.04 -1.28
CA GLU A 158 -31.61 9.94 -1.85
C GLU A 158 -30.94 11.07 -2.63
N PHE A 159 -29.85 11.63 -2.08
CA PHE A 159 -29.04 12.62 -2.79
C PHE A 159 -28.50 12.06 -4.10
N TYR A 160 -27.92 10.87 -4.07
CA TYR A 160 -27.38 10.24 -5.29
C TYR A 160 -28.47 9.89 -6.31
N ALA A 161 -29.59 9.38 -5.87
CA ALA A 161 -30.72 9.11 -6.76
C ALA A 161 -31.28 10.37 -7.43
N THR A 162 -31.27 11.49 -6.70
CA THR A 162 -31.80 12.76 -7.19
C THR A 162 -30.87 13.46 -8.17
N PHE A 163 -29.58 13.54 -7.84
CA PHE A 163 -28.61 14.37 -8.57
C PHE A 163 -27.72 13.58 -9.52
N TYR A 164 -27.64 12.27 -9.34
CA TYR A 164 -26.81 11.37 -10.14
C TYR A 164 -27.56 10.07 -10.50
N PRO A 165 -28.68 10.17 -11.23
CA PRO A 165 -29.58 9.02 -11.49
C PRO A 165 -28.91 7.87 -12.25
N ASP A 166 -27.86 8.19 -13.03
CA ASP A 166 -27.09 7.19 -13.78
C ASP A 166 -25.94 6.56 -12.98
N SER A 167 -25.74 7.00 -11.73
CA SER A 167 -24.72 6.40 -10.87
C SER A 167 -25.23 5.09 -10.28
N THR A 168 -24.45 4.02 -10.44
CA THR A 168 -24.76 2.71 -9.86
C THR A 168 -23.99 2.51 -8.56
N LEU A 169 -24.69 2.46 -7.45
CA LEU A 169 -24.11 1.98 -6.20
C LEU A 169 -23.93 0.45 -6.30
N PRO A 170 -22.73 -0.09 -6.04
CA PRO A 170 -22.52 -1.54 -5.99
C PRO A 170 -23.42 -2.19 -4.93
N ASP A 171 -23.88 -3.41 -5.19
CA ASP A 171 -24.73 -4.17 -4.25
C ASP A 171 -24.07 -4.29 -2.85
N ALA A 172 -22.76 -4.49 -2.80
CA ALA A 172 -22.01 -4.51 -1.55
C ALA A 172 -22.13 -3.20 -0.73
N HIS A 173 -22.27 -2.06 -1.40
CA HIS A 173 -22.50 -0.76 -0.75
C HIS A 173 -23.91 -0.66 -0.19
N ARG A 174 -24.90 -1.10 -0.94
CA ARG A 174 -26.30 -1.13 -0.50
C ARG A 174 -26.50 -2.06 0.69
N GLU A 175 -25.87 -3.22 0.65
CA GLU A 175 -25.89 -4.19 1.75
C GLU A 175 -25.22 -3.59 2.99
N HIS A 176 -24.08 -2.92 2.86
CA HIS A 176 -23.43 -2.22 3.96
C HIS A 176 -24.34 -1.15 4.57
N MET A 177 -24.97 -0.31 3.74
CA MET A 177 -25.87 0.73 4.20
C MET A 177 -27.06 0.12 4.94
N HIS A 178 -27.64 -0.95 4.42
CA HIS A 178 -28.75 -1.63 5.06
C HIS A 178 -28.39 -2.26 6.41
N VAL A 179 -27.22 -2.89 6.52
CA VAL A 179 -26.78 -3.58 7.74
C VAL A 179 -26.33 -2.61 8.84
N TRP A 180 -25.63 -1.54 8.46
CA TRP A 180 -24.91 -0.71 9.43
C TRP A 180 -25.49 0.70 9.63
N HIS A 181 -26.32 1.19 8.71
CA HIS A 181 -26.83 2.57 8.70
C HIS A 181 -28.35 2.69 8.52
N SER A 182 -29.09 1.59 8.58
CA SER A 182 -30.55 1.60 8.59
C SER A 182 -31.05 2.03 9.98
N HIS A 183 -31.29 3.31 10.17
CA HIS A 183 -31.91 3.90 11.35
C HIS A 183 -33.20 4.58 10.96
#